data_2ddfffe0c15342a96e3ea44a9ad7e27e
#
_entry.id   2ddfffe0c15342a96e3ea44a9ad7e27e
#
_cell.length_a   1.000
_cell.length_b   1.000
_cell.length_c   1.000
_cell.angle_alpha   90.00
_cell.angle_beta   90.00
_cell.angle_gamma   90.00
#
_symmetry.space_group_name_H-M   'P 1'
#
loop_
_entity.id
_entity.type
_entity.pdbx_description
1 polymer ?
#
loop_
_entity_poly.entity_id
_entity_poly.type
_entity_poly.pdbx_seq_one_letter_code
_entity_poly.pdbx_strand_id
1 'polypeptide(L)'
;GVGKTEVAKQLADTLGIELLRFDMSEYMEKHAISRLIGAPPGYVGFDQGGMLTDKVDQHPFCVLLLDEIEKAHPDVFNILLQVMDHGKLTDHNGRTVDFRNVILIMTSNAGASEQAKEAIGFGRTKREGEDKAAIEKIFNPEFRNRLDAVISFDNLPMETILQVVDKFILQLEAQLMDRNVTIELTKSAGEWIANKGYDNKMGARPLSRVIQEHIKKPLAEDLLFGKLAKGGIVKVTTKNGKLELEIKSHEKIKISSKRPPLLPAN
;
A
#
# COMPACT_ATOMS: atom_id res chain seq x y z
N GLY A 1 2.57 7.18 2.77
CA GLY A 1 1.11 7.15 2.76
C GLY A 1 0.46 7.78 1.52
N VAL A 2 1.25 8.25 0.54
CA VAL A 2 0.75 8.90 -0.69
C VAL A 2 0.61 7.94 -1.89
N GLY A 3 0.81 6.62 -1.69
CA GLY A 3 0.55 5.60 -2.71
C GLY A 3 1.78 5.01 -3.40
N LYS A 4 3.02 5.36 -3.04
CA LYS A 4 4.25 4.86 -3.70
C LYS A 4 4.29 3.33 -3.85
N THR A 5 4.15 2.61 -2.75
CA THR A 5 4.13 1.14 -2.72
C THR A 5 2.89 0.57 -3.46
N GLU A 6 1.75 1.28 -3.41
CA GLU A 6 0.52 0.85 -4.08
C GLU A 6 0.64 0.91 -5.60
N VAL A 7 1.33 1.90 -6.15
CA VAL A 7 1.59 1.99 -7.60
C VAL A 7 2.38 0.79 -8.10
N ALA A 8 3.43 0.37 -7.38
CA ALA A 8 4.20 -0.82 -7.74
C ALA A 8 3.34 -2.09 -7.73
N LYS A 9 2.44 -2.22 -6.73
CA LYS A 9 1.50 -3.34 -6.65
C LYS A 9 0.53 -3.33 -7.83
N GLN A 10 -0.11 -2.19 -8.11
CA GLN A 10 -1.05 -2.08 -9.23
C GLN A 10 -0.38 -2.30 -10.59
N LEU A 11 0.89 -1.90 -10.73
CA LEU A 11 1.67 -2.18 -11.94
C LEU A 11 1.84 -3.69 -12.14
N ALA A 12 2.26 -4.42 -11.09
CA ALA A 12 2.42 -5.86 -11.13
C ALA A 12 1.09 -6.57 -11.45
N ASP A 13 0.01 -6.18 -10.78
CA ASP A 13 -1.33 -6.71 -11.01
C ASP A 13 -1.80 -6.46 -12.46
N THR A 14 -1.56 -5.25 -13.00
CA THR A 14 -1.95 -4.89 -14.38
C THR A 14 -1.17 -5.65 -15.43
N LEU A 15 0.11 -5.88 -15.19
CA LEU A 15 0.98 -6.65 -16.10
C LEU A 15 0.82 -8.17 -15.94
N GLY A 16 0.12 -8.63 -14.89
CA GLY A 16 -0.04 -10.06 -14.59
C GLY A 16 1.27 -10.75 -14.20
N ILE A 17 2.20 -10.01 -13.56
CA ILE A 17 3.49 -10.52 -13.11
C ILE A 17 3.63 -10.41 -11.59
N GLU A 18 4.58 -11.15 -11.01
CA GLU A 18 4.80 -11.18 -9.56
C GLU A 18 5.38 -9.87 -9.03
N LEU A 19 4.94 -9.47 -7.83
CA LEU A 19 5.55 -8.38 -7.07
C LEU A 19 6.48 -8.94 -6.00
N LEU A 20 7.77 -8.74 -6.19
CA LEU A 20 8.80 -9.04 -5.18
C LEU A 20 9.10 -7.78 -4.38
N ARG A 21 8.75 -7.77 -3.10
CA ARG A 21 8.97 -6.61 -2.23
C ARG A 21 10.01 -6.91 -1.17
N PHE A 22 10.95 -5.97 -1.01
CA PHE A 22 11.95 -5.93 0.05
C PHE A 22 11.89 -4.59 0.76
N ASP A 23 11.77 -4.61 2.08
CA ASP A 23 11.86 -3.42 2.93
C ASP A 23 13.32 -3.19 3.29
N MET A 24 13.89 -2.09 2.82
CA MET A 24 15.31 -1.80 3.01
C MET A 24 15.67 -1.45 4.45
N SER A 25 14.70 -1.21 5.31
CA SER A 25 14.95 -1.08 6.75
C SER A 25 15.46 -2.38 7.39
N GLU A 26 15.20 -3.55 6.78
CA GLU A 26 15.74 -4.83 7.21
C GLU A 26 17.20 -5.06 6.78
N TYR A 27 17.74 -4.21 5.88
CA TYR A 27 19.05 -4.32 5.25
C TYR A 27 19.94 -3.10 5.53
N MET A 28 19.81 -2.52 6.72
CA MET A 28 20.60 -1.38 7.19
C MET A 28 22.03 -1.79 7.56
N GLU A 29 22.18 -3.01 8.06
CA GLU A 29 23.44 -3.53 8.56
C GLU A 29 24.16 -4.38 7.50
N LYS A 30 25.50 -4.32 7.48
CA LYS A 30 26.32 -5.05 6.52
C LYS A 30 26.05 -6.57 6.51
N HIS A 31 25.84 -7.17 7.68
CA HIS A 31 25.55 -8.61 7.76
C HIS A 31 24.18 -8.98 7.17
N ALA A 32 23.23 -8.04 7.10
CA ALA A 32 21.93 -8.29 6.51
C ALA A 32 22.00 -8.42 4.98
N ILE A 33 23.04 -7.85 4.33
CA ILE A 33 23.26 -7.97 2.88
C ILE A 33 23.49 -9.42 2.47
N SER A 34 24.14 -10.22 3.32
CA SER A 34 24.34 -11.65 3.08
C SER A 34 23.01 -12.41 2.91
N ARG A 35 21.90 -11.90 3.45
CA ARG A 35 20.56 -12.47 3.22
C ARG A 35 20.04 -12.15 1.82
N LEU A 36 20.47 -11.02 1.22
CA LEU A 36 20.05 -10.64 -0.14
C LEU A 36 20.76 -11.45 -1.21
N ILE A 37 22.09 -11.58 -1.11
CA ILE A 37 22.95 -12.13 -2.18
C ILE A 37 23.74 -13.37 -1.73
N GLY A 38 23.39 -13.99 -0.59
CA GLY A 38 24.11 -15.12 -0.02
C GLY A 38 25.26 -14.70 0.88
N ALA A 39 25.71 -15.61 1.75
CA ALA A 39 26.89 -15.41 2.59
C ALA A 39 28.16 -15.76 1.82
N PRO A 40 29.29 -15.03 2.02
CA PRO A 40 30.56 -15.39 1.43
C PRO A 40 31.06 -16.76 1.92
N PRO A 41 31.91 -17.47 1.16
CA PRO A 41 32.54 -18.72 1.59
C PRO A 41 33.18 -18.60 2.96
N GLY A 42 32.92 -19.57 3.83
CA GLY A 42 33.46 -19.62 5.20
C GLY A 42 32.61 -18.93 6.28
N TYR A 43 31.52 -18.30 5.92
CA TYR A 43 30.54 -17.76 6.87
C TYR A 43 29.36 -18.71 7.08
N VAL A 44 28.70 -18.60 8.25
CA VAL A 44 27.51 -19.38 8.58
C VAL A 44 26.39 -18.99 7.59
N GLY A 45 25.76 -20.00 6.99
CA GLY A 45 24.71 -19.81 5.98
C GLY A 45 25.22 -19.69 4.52
N PHE A 46 26.49 -19.99 4.24
CA PHE A 46 27.04 -20.02 2.88
C PHE A 46 26.25 -20.92 1.92
N ASP A 47 25.73 -22.07 2.40
CA ASP A 47 24.93 -22.99 1.58
C ASP A 47 23.51 -22.45 1.26
N GLN A 48 23.11 -21.35 1.89
CA GLN A 48 21.83 -20.70 1.62
C GLN A 48 22.05 -19.65 0.54
N GLY A 49 21.28 -19.74 -0.55
CA GLY A 49 21.23 -18.73 -1.62
C GLY A 49 20.80 -17.34 -1.08
N GLY A 50 21.01 -16.31 -1.89
CA GLY A 50 20.51 -14.97 -1.56
C GLY A 50 19.00 -14.87 -1.80
N MET A 51 18.27 -14.29 -0.85
CA MET A 51 16.80 -14.13 -0.97
C MET A 51 16.41 -13.34 -2.23
N LEU A 52 17.19 -12.33 -2.63
CA LEU A 52 16.95 -11.53 -3.81
C LEU A 52 17.17 -12.37 -5.08
N THR A 53 18.33 -13.01 -5.18
CA THR A 53 18.72 -13.82 -6.34
C THR A 53 17.79 -15.01 -6.50
N ASP A 54 17.44 -15.71 -5.42
CA ASP A 54 16.54 -16.86 -5.48
C ASP A 54 15.11 -16.48 -5.92
N LYS A 55 14.57 -15.38 -5.39
CA LYS A 55 13.24 -14.93 -5.77
C LYS A 55 13.17 -14.46 -7.23
N VAL A 56 14.18 -13.73 -7.70
CA VAL A 56 14.22 -13.28 -9.10
C VAL A 56 14.42 -14.45 -10.06
N ASP A 57 15.23 -15.43 -9.68
CA ASP A 57 15.39 -16.65 -10.50
C ASP A 57 14.10 -17.48 -10.61
N GLN A 58 13.31 -17.54 -9.53
CA GLN A 58 11.99 -18.18 -9.53
C GLN A 58 10.95 -17.37 -10.33
N HIS A 59 11.06 -16.05 -10.35
CA HIS A 59 10.15 -15.13 -11.02
C HIS A 59 10.92 -14.17 -11.94
N PRO A 60 11.45 -14.64 -13.09
CA PRO A 60 12.33 -13.85 -13.94
C PRO A 60 11.62 -12.64 -14.61
N PHE A 61 10.28 -12.65 -14.65
CA PHE A 61 9.43 -11.54 -15.05
C PHE A 61 8.69 -11.03 -13.81
N CYS A 62 9.18 -9.97 -13.19
CA CYS A 62 8.58 -9.46 -11.96
C CYS A 62 8.76 -7.94 -11.83
N VAL A 63 7.97 -7.36 -10.95
CA VAL A 63 8.25 -6.04 -10.38
C VAL A 63 9.04 -6.24 -9.09
N LEU A 64 10.27 -5.75 -9.05
CA LEU A 64 11.11 -5.75 -7.86
C LEU A 64 10.99 -4.38 -7.17
N LEU A 65 10.33 -4.36 -6.02
CA LEU A 65 10.13 -3.17 -5.21
C LEU A 65 11.09 -3.17 -4.02
N LEU A 66 12.00 -2.19 -3.99
CA LEU A 66 12.86 -1.89 -2.85
C LEU A 66 12.26 -0.69 -2.11
N ASP A 67 11.60 -0.95 -1.00
CA ASP A 67 10.88 0.08 -0.23
C ASP A 67 11.84 0.75 0.77
N GLU A 68 11.75 2.09 0.92
CA GLU A 68 12.60 2.91 1.80
C GLU A 68 14.11 2.77 1.53
N ILE A 69 14.50 2.90 0.27
CA ILE A 69 15.89 2.69 -0.21
C ILE A 69 16.94 3.53 0.53
N GLU A 70 16.56 4.70 1.04
CA GLU A 70 17.44 5.58 1.85
C GLU A 70 17.93 4.94 3.14
N LYS A 71 17.28 3.87 3.60
CA LYS A 71 17.68 3.12 4.79
C LYS A 71 18.66 1.99 4.52
N ALA A 72 18.83 1.61 3.25
CA ALA A 72 19.71 0.52 2.86
C ALA A 72 21.17 0.81 3.20
N HIS A 73 21.91 -0.24 3.56
CA HIS A 73 23.37 -0.14 3.67
C HIS A 73 23.98 0.27 2.30
N PRO A 74 25.05 1.08 2.26
CA PRO A 74 25.69 1.53 1.02
C PRO A 74 26.05 0.41 0.03
N ASP A 75 26.41 -0.78 0.50
CA ASP A 75 26.74 -1.90 -0.38
C ASP A 75 25.54 -2.40 -1.22
N VAL A 76 24.31 -2.13 -0.79
CA VAL A 76 23.09 -2.42 -1.60
C VAL A 76 23.11 -1.62 -2.89
N PHE A 77 23.55 -0.35 -2.84
CA PHE A 77 23.67 0.49 -4.04
C PHE A 77 24.68 -0.07 -5.04
N ASN A 78 25.78 -0.65 -4.56
CA ASN A 78 26.78 -1.30 -5.42
C ASN A 78 26.20 -2.53 -6.12
N ILE A 79 25.38 -3.31 -5.42
CA ILE A 79 24.67 -4.46 -6.00
C ILE A 79 23.69 -3.98 -7.10
N LEU A 80 22.94 -2.91 -6.83
CA LEU A 80 21.99 -2.37 -7.79
C LEU A 80 22.66 -1.76 -9.01
N LEU A 81 23.85 -1.16 -8.86
CA LEU A 81 24.66 -0.70 -9.99
C LEU A 81 25.03 -1.87 -10.91
N GLN A 82 25.45 -3.02 -10.38
CA GLN A 82 25.72 -4.22 -11.20
C GLN A 82 24.48 -4.68 -11.95
N VAL A 83 23.33 -4.68 -11.28
CA VAL A 83 22.05 -5.06 -11.91
C VAL A 83 21.70 -4.11 -13.05
N MET A 84 21.81 -2.78 -12.84
CA MET A 84 21.47 -1.77 -13.86
C MET A 84 22.44 -1.75 -15.01
N ASP A 85 23.75 -2.00 -14.79
CA ASP A 85 24.79 -1.96 -15.84
C ASP A 85 24.81 -3.24 -16.68
N HIS A 86 24.65 -4.38 -16.04
CA HIS A 86 24.87 -5.67 -16.70
C HIS A 86 23.60 -6.48 -16.91
N GLY A 87 22.48 -6.08 -16.30
CA GLY A 87 21.23 -6.85 -16.31
C GLY A 87 21.37 -8.22 -15.64
N LYS A 88 22.42 -8.43 -14.83
CA LYS A 88 22.73 -9.68 -14.15
C LYS A 88 23.34 -9.41 -12.79
N LEU A 89 23.12 -10.33 -11.86
CA LEU A 89 23.72 -10.32 -10.55
C LEU A 89 24.30 -11.70 -10.24
N THR A 90 25.57 -11.76 -9.86
CA THR A 90 26.21 -12.99 -9.39
C THR A 90 26.21 -12.98 -7.86
N ASP A 91 25.60 -13.99 -7.26
CA ASP A 91 25.59 -14.20 -5.81
C ASP A 91 26.96 -14.66 -5.29
N HIS A 92 27.10 -14.73 -3.97
CA HIS A 92 28.35 -15.19 -3.34
C HIS A 92 28.64 -16.68 -3.57
N ASN A 93 27.66 -17.46 -4.05
CA ASN A 93 27.83 -18.87 -4.43
C ASN A 93 28.28 -19.04 -5.90
N GLY A 94 28.48 -17.92 -6.62
CA GLY A 94 28.86 -17.93 -8.03
C GLY A 94 27.71 -18.13 -9.00
N ARG A 95 26.46 -18.19 -8.52
CA ARG A 95 25.27 -18.30 -9.37
C ARG A 95 24.94 -16.94 -9.97
N THR A 96 24.80 -16.89 -11.28
CA THR A 96 24.42 -15.65 -11.98
C THR A 96 22.94 -15.68 -12.33
N VAL A 97 22.21 -14.66 -11.88
CA VAL A 97 20.77 -14.49 -12.12
C VAL A 97 20.53 -13.34 -13.09
N ASP A 98 19.59 -13.52 -14.01
CA ASP A 98 19.23 -12.55 -15.06
C ASP A 98 18.15 -11.58 -14.55
N PHE A 99 18.42 -10.28 -14.64
CA PHE A 99 17.52 -9.20 -14.22
C PHE A 99 16.97 -8.38 -15.38
N ARG A 100 17.25 -8.72 -16.65
CA ARG A 100 16.88 -7.93 -17.82
C ARG A 100 15.37 -7.77 -18.01
N ASN A 101 14.58 -8.70 -17.48
CA ASN A 101 13.11 -8.67 -17.54
C ASN A 101 12.48 -8.22 -16.20
N VAL A 102 13.27 -7.67 -15.29
CA VAL A 102 12.82 -7.18 -13.99
C VAL A 102 12.54 -5.69 -14.07
N ILE A 103 11.37 -5.27 -13.64
CA ILE A 103 11.05 -3.85 -13.46
C ILE A 103 11.48 -3.45 -12.06
N LEU A 104 12.61 -2.74 -11.96
CA LEU A 104 13.15 -2.29 -10.68
C LEU A 104 12.47 -0.99 -10.25
N ILE A 105 11.83 -0.99 -9.10
CA ILE A 105 11.22 0.19 -8.49
C ILE A 105 11.83 0.42 -7.11
N MET A 106 12.28 1.62 -6.85
CA MET A 106 12.78 2.04 -5.54
C MET A 106 11.89 3.16 -5.01
N THR A 107 11.48 3.08 -3.74
CA THR A 107 10.75 4.16 -3.08
C THR A 107 11.61 4.83 -2.03
N SER A 108 11.43 6.14 -1.85
CA SER A 108 12.10 6.91 -0.80
C SER A 108 11.15 7.92 -0.15
N ASN A 109 11.38 8.22 1.12
CA ASN A 109 10.67 9.26 1.89
C ASN A 109 11.58 10.47 2.18
N ALA A 110 12.77 10.57 1.60
CA ALA A 110 13.75 11.58 1.97
C ALA A 110 13.27 13.02 1.73
N GLY A 111 12.53 13.29 0.65
CA GLY A 111 11.95 14.62 0.41
C GLY A 111 10.89 15.05 1.43
N ALA A 112 10.12 14.10 1.98
CA ALA A 112 9.05 14.41 2.93
C ALA A 112 9.56 14.91 4.30
N SER A 113 10.75 14.50 4.72
CA SER A 113 11.34 14.92 6.00
C SER A 113 11.88 16.35 5.97
N GLU A 114 12.30 16.83 4.82
CA GLU A 114 12.77 18.21 4.64
C GLU A 114 11.60 19.18 4.51
N GLN A 115 10.55 18.82 3.78
CA GLN A 115 9.31 19.59 3.69
C GLN A 115 8.66 19.82 5.06
N ALA A 116 8.74 18.84 5.99
CA ALA A 116 8.21 18.98 7.34
C ALA A 116 9.03 19.93 8.22
N LYS A 117 10.33 20.11 7.97
CA LYS A 117 11.20 21.03 8.70
C LYS A 117 11.04 22.48 8.24
N GLU A 118 10.73 22.69 6.97
CA GLU A 118 10.57 24.03 6.37
C GLU A 118 9.15 24.60 6.50
N ALA A 119 8.15 23.76 6.79
CA ALA A 119 6.75 24.20 7.01
C ALA A 119 6.55 25.08 8.26
N ILE A 120 7.59 25.33 9.07
CA ILE A 120 7.57 26.24 10.22
C ILE A 120 7.77 27.72 9.78
N GLY A 121 8.03 27.98 8.49
CA GLY A 121 8.17 29.33 7.93
C GLY A 121 7.17 29.57 6.80
N PHE A 122 6.26 30.51 7.02
CA PHE A 122 5.32 31.15 6.08
C PHE A 122 5.31 30.66 4.61
N GLY A 123 4.22 29.98 4.23
CA GLY A 123 3.59 30.01 2.90
C GLY A 123 4.52 29.94 1.67
N ARG A 124 5.32 28.88 1.50
CA ARG A 124 6.03 28.64 0.22
C ARG A 124 5.37 27.50 -0.55
N THR A 125 4.91 27.82 -1.76
CA THR A 125 4.66 26.86 -2.81
C THR A 125 5.92 26.02 -3.05
N LYS A 126 5.74 24.68 -3.20
CA LYS A 126 6.80 23.72 -3.55
C LYS A 126 7.65 24.30 -4.68
N ARG A 127 8.97 24.46 -4.48
CA ARG A 127 9.88 24.92 -5.54
C ARG A 127 10.18 23.72 -6.44
N GLU A 128 10.03 23.93 -7.74
CA GLU A 128 10.58 22.99 -8.74
C GLU A 128 12.07 22.76 -8.45
N GLY A 129 12.45 21.53 -8.14
CA GLY A 129 13.85 21.17 -7.82
C GLY A 129 14.10 20.64 -6.41
N GLU A 130 13.18 20.78 -5.44
CA GLU A 130 13.36 20.24 -4.08
C GLU A 130 13.47 18.71 -4.10
N ASP A 131 12.69 18.05 -4.97
CA ASP A 131 12.76 16.60 -5.15
C ASP A 131 14.10 16.15 -5.74
N LYS A 132 14.67 16.94 -6.65
CA LYS A 132 16.03 16.70 -7.20
C LYS A 132 17.08 16.79 -6.12
N ALA A 133 17.03 17.83 -5.28
CA ALA A 133 17.99 18.02 -4.19
C ALA A 133 17.92 16.87 -3.17
N ALA A 134 16.72 16.35 -2.86
CA ALA A 134 16.56 15.20 -1.98
C ALA A 134 17.17 13.92 -2.58
N ILE A 135 16.99 13.69 -3.87
CA ILE A 135 17.57 12.55 -4.59
C ILE A 135 19.09 12.67 -4.69
N GLU A 136 19.61 13.88 -4.90
CA GLU A 136 21.06 14.16 -4.97
C GLU A 136 21.79 13.87 -3.65
N LYS A 137 21.10 13.97 -2.52
CA LYS A 137 21.65 13.61 -1.20
C LYS A 137 21.72 12.10 -0.96
N ILE A 138 20.80 11.33 -1.55
CA ILE A 138 20.72 9.87 -1.33
C ILE A 138 21.61 9.14 -2.35
N PHE A 139 21.54 9.55 -3.61
CA PHE A 139 22.17 8.85 -4.73
C PHE A 139 23.33 9.65 -5.27
N ASN A 140 24.47 8.99 -5.43
CA ASN A 140 25.60 9.57 -6.15
C ASN A 140 25.26 9.80 -7.65
N PRO A 141 26.01 10.65 -8.38
CA PRO A 141 25.74 10.92 -9.79
C PRO A 141 25.75 9.68 -10.67
N GLU A 142 26.61 8.71 -10.36
CA GLU A 142 26.73 7.46 -11.10
C GLU A 142 25.43 6.66 -11.04
N PHE A 143 24.84 6.52 -9.87
CA PHE A 143 23.57 5.83 -9.67
C PHE A 143 22.40 6.56 -10.34
N ARG A 144 22.35 7.89 -10.19
CA ARG A 144 21.28 8.71 -10.78
C ARG A 144 21.21 8.62 -12.30
N ASN A 145 22.39 8.54 -12.97
CA ASN A 145 22.47 8.44 -14.42
C ASN A 145 21.95 7.12 -15.00
N ARG A 146 21.68 6.13 -14.15
CA ARG A 146 21.12 4.82 -14.52
C ARG A 146 19.63 4.69 -14.26
N LEU A 147 19.02 5.71 -13.64
CA LEU A 147 17.58 5.74 -13.43
C LEU A 147 16.87 6.18 -14.71
N ASP A 148 15.94 5.37 -15.21
CA ASP A 148 15.12 5.71 -16.37
C ASP A 148 14.16 6.86 -16.07
N ALA A 149 13.59 6.88 -14.86
CA ALA A 149 12.64 7.90 -14.43
C ALA A 149 12.65 8.12 -12.92
N VAL A 150 12.38 9.35 -12.52
CA VAL A 150 12.14 9.76 -11.14
C VAL A 150 10.72 10.34 -11.06
N ILE A 151 9.87 9.75 -10.23
CA ILE A 151 8.47 10.14 -10.09
C ILE A 151 8.24 10.69 -8.69
N SER A 152 7.82 11.94 -8.62
CA SER A 152 7.46 12.60 -7.36
C SER A 152 6.02 12.32 -6.99
N PHE A 153 5.77 12.08 -5.70
CA PHE A 153 4.44 11.86 -5.14
C PHE A 153 4.08 13.03 -4.22
N ASP A 154 3.06 13.76 -4.59
CA ASP A 154 2.52 14.85 -3.79
C ASP A 154 1.47 14.37 -2.77
N ASN A 155 1.06 15.29 -1.89
CA ASN A 155 -0.06 15.03 -1.00
C ASN A 155 -1.32 14.75 -1.81
N LEU A 156 -2.14 13.81 -1.31
CA LEU A 156 -3.37 13.42 -1.99
C LEU A 156 -4.42 14.53 -1.86
N PRO A 157 -5.07 14.95 -2.96
CA PRO A 157 -6.21 15.84 -2.90
C PRO A 157 -7.40 15.12 -2.24
N MET A 158 -8.33 15.89 -1.65
CA MET A 158 -9.47 15.34 -0.90
C MET A 158 -10.30 14.35 -1.74
N GLU A 159 -10.48 14.63 -3.02
CA GLU A 159 -11.19 13.75 -3.94
C GLU A 159 -10.54 12.34 -4.03
N THR A 160 -9.22 12.29 -4.15
CA THR A 160 -8.47 11.02 -4.14
C THR A 160 -8.54 10.34 -2.78
N ILE A 161 -8.53 11.10 -1.68
CA ILE A 161 -8.66 10.53 -0.33
C ILE A 161 -10.03 9.86 -0.18
N LEU A 162 -11.09 10.46 -0.70
CA LEU A 162 -12.43 9.86 -0.69
C LEU A 162 -12.47 8.55 -1.50
N GLN A 163 -11.83 8.49 -2.67
CA GLN A 163 -11.69 7.25 -3.44
C GLN A 163 -10.94 6.15 -2.67
N VAL A 164 -9.93 6.53 -1.88
CA VAL A 164 -9.22 5.58 -0.99
C VAL A 164 -10.15 5.09 0.13
N VAL A 165 -10.98 5.95 0.70
CA VAL A 165 -12.01 5.55 1.68
C VAL A 165 -12.97 4.54 1.05
N ASP A 166 -13.51 4.83 -0.14
CA ASP A 166 -14.42 3.92 -0.85
C ASP A 166 -13.76 2.56 -1.11
N LYS A 167 -12.49 2.56 -1.56
CA LYS A 167 -11.70 1.31 -1.73
C LYS A 167 -11.63 0.49 -0.44
N PHE A 168 -11.34 1.12 0.70
CA PHE A 168 -11.28 0.41 1.99
C PHE A 168 -12.65 -0.09 2.45
N ILE A 169 -13.73 0.63 2.18
CA ILE A 169 -15.09 0.16 2.46
C ILE A 169 -15.43 -1.06 1.59
N LEU A 170 -15.12 -1.03 0.30
CA LEU A 170 -15.30 -2.18 -0.59
C LEU A 170 -14.48 -3.40 -0.14
N GLN A 171 -13.24 -3.19 0.32
CA GLN A 171 -12.42 -4.28 0.88
C GLN A 171 -13.03 -4.85 2.17
N LEU A 172 -13.60 -4.00 3.03
CA LEU A 172 -14.31 -4.46 4.22
C LEU A 172 -15.57 -5.24 3.85
N GLU A 173 -16.36 -4.75 2.88
CA GLU A 173 -17.55 -5.43 2.37
C GLU A 173 -17.21 -6.80 1.77
N ALA A 174 -16.12 -6.90 0.99
CA ALA A 174 -15.65 -8.17 0.46
C ALA A 174 -15.31 -9.19 1.58
N GLN A 175 -14.77 -8.75 2.72
CA GLN A 175 -14.53 -9.61 3.89
C GLN A 175 -15.84 -10.08 4.58
N LEU A 176 -16.93 -9.36 4.37
CA LEU A 176 -18.25 -9.67 4.94
C LEU A 176 -19.19 -10.35 3.94
N MET A 177 -18.72 -10.64 2.72
CA MET A 177 -19.54 -11.25 1.65
C MET A 177 -20.12 -12.60 2.08
N ASP A 178 -19.35 -13.46 2.74
CA ASP A 178 -19.82 -14.76 3.26
C ASP A 178 -20.91 -14.63 4.32
N ARG A 179 -21.05 -13.45 4.91
CA ARG A 179 -22.10 -13.11 5.91
C ARG A 179 -23.30 -12.41 5.29
N ASN A 180 -23.33 -12.19 3.98
CA ASN A 180 -24.37 -11.44 3.25
C ASN A 180 -24.62 -10.04 3.86
N VAL A 181 -23.55 -9.32 4.18
CA VAL A 181 -23.61 -7.96 4.72
C VAL A 181 -23.07 -6.97 3.69
N THR A 182 -23.88 -5.96 3.39
CA THR A 182 -23.54 -4.84 2.50
C THR A 182 -23.34 -3.57 3.31
N ILE A 183 -22.39 -2.71 2.91
CA ILE A 183 -22.08 -1.45 3.58
C ILE A 183 -22.42 -0.29 2.65
N GLU A 184 -23.37 0.55 3.06
CA GLU A 184 -23.70 1.80 2.37
C GLU A 184 -23.05 2.98 3.08
N LEU A 185 -22.11 3.66 2.40
CA LEU A 185 -21.44 4.83 2.94
C LEU A 185 -22.10 6.10 2.42
N THR A 186 -22.56 6.98 3.32
CA THR A 186 -23.04 8.31 2.91
C THR A 186 -21.85 9.24 2.62
N LYS A 187 -22.05 10.24 1.75
CA LYS A 187 -21.00 11.22 1.42
C LYS A 187 -20.45 11.91 2.66
N SER A 188 -21.31 12.30 3.60
CA SER A 188 -20.88 12.93 4.87
C SER A 188 -20.04 12.01 5.74
N ALA A 189 -20.35 10.71 5.76
CA ALA A 189 -19.53 9.72 6.49
C ALA A 189 -18.18 9.51 5.82
N GLY A 190 -18.12 9.46 4.48
CA GLY A 190 -16.88 9.41 3.71
C GLY A 190 -15.97 10.62 4.01
N GLU A 191 -16.52 11.83 3.97
CA GLU A 191 -15.81 13.07 4.30
C GLU A 191 -15.31 13.07 5.78
N TRP A 192 -16.12 12.57 6.70
CA TRP A 192 -15.72 12.45 8.11
C TRP A 192 -14.54 11.49 8.30
N ILE A 193 -14.59 10.32 7.65
CA ILE A 193 -13.51 9.33 7.68
C ILE A 193 -12.24 9.93 7.04
N ALA A 194 -12.38 10.59 5.89
CA ALA A 194 -11.28 11.23 5.18
C ALA A 194 -10.58 12.27 6.07
N ASN A 195 -11.35 13.19 6.67
CA ASN A 195 -10.81 14.23 7.54
C ASN A 195 -10.17 13.68 8.81
N LYS A 196 -10.73 12.61 9.40
CA LYS A 196 -10.18 12.00 10.62
C LYS A 196 -8.97 11.10 10.35
N GLY A 197 -8.94 10.45 9.20
CA GLY A 197 -7.94 9.44 8.87
C GLY A 197 -6.82 9.93 7.95
N TYR A 198 -6.88 11.15 7.43
CA TYR A 198 -5.80 11.72 6.64
C TYR A 198 -4.89 12.58 7.53
N ASP A 199 -3.60 12.37 7.41
CA ASP A 199 -2.56 13.14 8.09
C ASP A 199 -1.49 13.57 7.07
N ASN A 200 -1.09 14.85 7.09
CA ASN A 200 -0.13 15.39 6.13
C ASN A 200 1.24 14.68 6.14
N LYS A 201 1.63 14.07 7.27
CA LYS A 201 2.90 13.35 7.41
C LYS A 201 2.75 11.86 7.06
N MET A 202 1.63 11.25 7.46
CA MET A 202 1.37 9.82 7.26
C MET A 202 0.53 9.52 6.02
N GLY A 203 -0.05 10.54 5.39
CA GLY A 203 -0.93 10.41 4.23
C GLY A 203 -2.21 9.64 4.55
N ALA A 204 -2.60 8.72 3.68
CA ALA A 204 -3.79 7.89 3.82
C ALA A 204 -3.62 6.64 4.71
N ARG A 205 -2.42 6.39 5.27
CA ARG A 205 -2.16 5.20 6.13
C ARG A 205 -3.13 5.07 7.31
N PRO A 206 -3.49 6.15 8.05
CA PRO A 206 -4.40 6.02 9.19
C PRO A 206 -5.85 5.73 8.82
N LEU A 207 -6.27 5.89 7.56
CA LEU A 207 -7.66 5.66 7.12
C LEU A 207 -8.16 4.25 7.44
N SER A 208 -7.34 3.23 7.18
CA SER A 208 -7.69 1.83 7.46
C SER A 208 -7.95 1.59 8.94
N ARG A 209 -7.17 2.25 9.82
CA ARG A 209 -7.34 2.18 11.27
C ARG A 209 -8.63 2.88 11.71
N VAL A 210 -8.94 4.04 11.15
CA VAL A 210 -10.20 4.76 11.44
C VAL A 210 -11.40 3.91 11.05
N ILE A 211 -11.40 3.28 9.88
CA ILE A 211 -12.46 2.37 9.44
C ILE A 211 -12.55 1.15 10.37
N GLN A 212 -11.41 0.58 10.76
CA GLN A 212 -11.39 -0.55 11.70
C GLN A 212 -11.99 -0.17 13.05
N GLU A 213 -11.63 0.97 13.62
CA GLU A 213 -12.07 1.40 14.95
C GLU A 213 -13.53 1.85 14.97
N HIS A 214 -13.97 2.57 13.93
CA HIS A 214 -15.28 3.23 13.92
C HIS A 214 -16.37 2.44 13.16
N ILE A 215 -15.99 1.47 12.32
CA ILE A 215 -16.95 0.64 11.57
C ILE A 215 -16.79 -0.83 11.93
N LYS A 216 -15.62 -1.43 11.68
CA LYS A 216 -15.44 -2.89 11.83
C LYS A 216 -15.63 -3.37 13.27
N LYS A 217 -15.01 -2.71 14.25
CA LYS A 217 -15.15 -3.10 15.67
C LYS A 217 -16.58 -2.97 16.20
N PRO A 218 -17.31 -1.85 15.98
CA PRO A 218 -18.70 -1.75 16.44
C PRO A 218 -19.65 -2.77 15.80
N LEU A 219 -19.35 -3.23 14.57
CA LEU A 219 -20.16 -4.25 13.89
C LEU A 219 -19.92 -5.68 14.39
N ALA A 220 -18.83 -5.93 15.12
CA ALA A 220 -18.42 -7.29 15.48
C ALA A 220 -19.49 -8.05 16.30
N GLU A 221 -20.13 -7.40 17.26
CA GLU A 221 -21.20 -8.02 18.09
C GLU A 221 -22.44 -8.30 17.25
N ASP A 222 -22.85 -7.35 16.40
CA ASP A 222 -24.03 -7.52 15.54
C ASP A 222 -23.82 -8.61 14.47
N LEU A 223 -22.58 -8.80 14.01
CA LEU A 223 -22.19 -9.84 13.06
C LEU A 223 -22.19 -11.24 13.69
N LEU A 224 -21.85 -11.35 14.97
CA LEU A 224 -21.75 -12.66 15.66
C LEU A 224 -23.07 -13.06 16.29
N PHE A 225 -23.74 -12.15 16.98
CA PHE A 225 -24.87 -12.47 17.86
C PHE A 225 -26.07 -11.54 17.68
N GLY A 226 -25.92 -10.47 16.87
CA GLY A 226 -26.92 -9.42 16.74
C GLY A 226 -27.70 -9.45 15.42
N LYS A 227 -28.09 -8.27 14.98
CA LYS A 227 -28.98 -8.04 13.82
C LYS A 227 -28.39 -8.48 12.47
N LEU A 228 -27.06 -8.61 12.36
CA LEU A 228 -26.34 -9.01 11.16
C LEU A 228 -25.95 -10.50 11.11
N ALA A 229 -26.32 -11.28 12.11
CA ALA A 229 -26.00 -12.72 12.15
C ALA A 229 -26.56 -13.50 10.94
N LYS A 230 -27.65 -13.01 10.33
CA LYS A 230 -28.27 -13.57 9.11
C LYS A 230 -28.09 -12.67 7.87
N GLY A 231 -27.17 -11.73 7.93
CA GLY A 231 -26.94 -10.72 6.89
C GLY A 231 -27.81 -9.47 7.03
N GLY A 232 -27.50 -8.46 6.23
CA GLY A 232 -28.21 -7.19 6.25
C GLY A 232 -27.45 -6.05 5.59
N ILE A 233 -28.01 -4.85 5.71
CA ILE A 233 -27.43 -3.62 5.19
C ILE A 233 -27.01 -2.75 6.37
N VAL A 234 -25.75 -2.29 6.34
CA VAL A 234 -25.19 -1.33 7.29
C VAL A 234 -25.06 0.01 6.59
N LYS A 235 -25.88 0.97 6.96
CA LYS A 235 -25.76 2.33 6.46
C LYS A 235 -24.91 3.16 7.43
N VAL A 236 -23.78 3.64 6.93
CA VAL A 236 -22.83 4.48 7.68
C VAL A 236 -23.16 5.94 7.42
N THR A 237 -23.55 6.67 8.46
CA THR A 237 -23.97 8.09 8.40
C THR A 237 -23.17 8.91 9.42
N THR A 238 -23.37 10.23 9.39
CA THR A 238 -22.84 11.14 10.41
C THR A 238 -23.98 11.82 11.15
N LYS A 239 -23.90 11.81 12.49
CA LYS A 239 -24.83 12.56 13.35
C LYS A 239 -24.08 13.22 14.49
N ASN A 240 -24.34 14.50 14.71
CA ASN A 240 -23.66 15.27 15.76
C ASN A 240 -22.12 15.19 15.70
N GLY A 241 -21.54 15.16 14.48
CA GLY A 241 -20.09 15.09 14.27
C GLY A 241 -19.43 13.74 14.56
N LYS A 242 -20.24 12.66 14.73
CA LYS A 242 -19.77 11.28 14.94
C LYS A 242 -20.35 10.36 13.87
N LEU A 243 -19.65 9.24 13.59
CA LEU A 243 -20.23 8.18 12.76
C LEU A 243 -21.33 7.45 13.54
N GLU A 244 -22.43 7.18 12.84
CA GLU A 244 -23.56 6.39 13.29
C GLU A 244 -23.79 5.23 12.31
N LEU A 245 -24.01 4.03 12.84
CA LEU A 245 -24.25 2.81 12.06
C LEU A 245 -25.73 2.43 12.19
N GLU A 246 -26.48 2.56 11.09
CA GLU A 246 -27.86 2.13 11.01
C GLU A 246 -27.92 0.74 10.39
N ILE A 247 -28.36 -0.26 11.17
CA ILE A 247 -28.42 -1.66 10.78
C ILE A 247 -29.82 -2.06 10.38
N LYS A 248 -29.98 -2.58 9.15
CA LYS A 248 -31.21 -3.15 8.62
C LYS A 248 -31.00 -4.64 8.34
N SER A 249 -31.62 -5.52 9.11
CA SER A 249 -31.55 -6.98 8.89
C SER A 249 -32.40 -7.38 7.68
N HIS A 250 -32.01 -8.44 6.96
CA HIS A 250 -32.78 -8.99 5.83
C HIS A 250 -34.18 -9.51 6.23
N GLU A 251 -34.39 -9.89 7.50
CA GLU A 251 -35.71 -10.31 7.97
C GLU A 251 -36.78 -9.21 7.88
N LYS A 252 -36.39 -7.93 7.96
CA LYS A 252 -37.33 -6.80 7.81
C LYS A 252 -37.66 -6.45 6.35
N ILE A 253 -36.89 -6.91 5.38
CA ILE A 253 -37.08 -6.59 3.96
C ILE A 253 -38.15 -7.52 3.34
N LYS A 254 -38.36 -8.74 3.84
CA LYS A 254 -39.37 -9.68 3.33
C LYS A 254 -40.83 -9.35 3.69
N ILE A 255 -41.09 -8.42 4.60
CA ILE A 255 -42.45 -8.10 5.07
C ILE A 255 -43.15 -7.02 4.22
N SER A 256 -42.45 -6.36 3.30
CA SER A 256 -43.00 -5.27 2.46
C SER A 256 -43.59 -5.73 1.11
N SER A 257 -43.52 -6.99 0.73
CA SER A 257 -44.18 -7.50 -0.46
C SER A 257 -45.58 -8.06 -0.13
N LYS A 258 -46.52 -7.21 0.25
CA LYS A 258 -47.95 -7.54 0.19
C LYS A 258 -48.34 -7.75 -1.26
N ARG A 259 -48.61 -9.00 -1.64
CA ARG A 259 -49.32 -9.31 -2.88
C ARG A 259 -50.66 -8.53 -2.90
N PRO A 260 -51.02 -7.86 -3.98
CA PRO A 260 -52.36 -7.35 -4.13
C PRO A 260 -53.39 -8.53 -4.12
N PRO A 261 -54.57 -8.34 -3.59
CA PRO A 261 -55.58 -9.41 -3.56
C PRO A 261 -55.99 -9.76 -5.00
N LEU A 262 -56.04 -11.07 -5.28
CA LEU A 262 -56.60 -11.60 -6.52
C LEU A 262 -58.07 -11.17 -6.63
N LEU A 263 -58.41 -10.48 -7.74
CA LEU A 263 -59.78 -10.20 -8.09
C LEU A 263 -60.53 -11.50 -8.34
N PRO A 264 -61.80 -11.62 -7.92
CA PRO A 264 -62.62 -12.79 -8.19
C PRO A 264 -62.91 -12.90 -9.68
N ALA A 265 -62.73 -14.12 -10.21
CA ALA A 265 -63.16 -14.46 -11.57
C ALA A 265 -64.69 -14.42 -11.69
N ASN A 266 -65.15 -13.67 -12.68
CA ASN A 266 -66.51 -13.83 -13.24
C ASN A 266 -66.47 -14.82 -14.40
#